data_d24e8aa964a901b2c1880ddf5e7126d8
#
_entry.id   d24e8aa964a901b2c1880ddf5e7126d8
#
_cell.length_a   1.000
_cell.length_b   1.000
_cell.length_c   1.000
_cell.angle_alpha   90.00
_cell.angle_beta   90.00
_cell.angle_gamma   90.00
#
_symmetry.space_group_name_H-M   'P 1'
#
loop_
_entity.id
_entity.type
_entity.pdbx_description
1 polymer ?
#
loop_
_entity_poly.entity_id
_entity_poly.type
_entity_poly.pdbx_seq_one_letter_code
_entity_poly.pdbx_strand_id
1 'polypeptide(L)'
;MAMKRREFLKGAAVAAACAPALAKADGAAAAPNVYSRRLETAYDVDVFVAGGGPAGVAAALAAARSGKRVFVAETSGAFGGAATAAYVPAFATFSDGVNDVVGGIGREIRRLVSRNVPESAYWTPIDVEELKRAYDRLMSESGAKFSFFTTVCDAIARDGRIEKVVVATKRGLLAVRAKVFVDCTGDGDLCAFAGGASETGDADGTVMPPTLCSQWCDIDFSQKNPWAQSLLPKAIADGVFTVPDLHLPGFFRATDGSSLGGGNIGHVFGVDPTDERSLTAAMIDARRRLPEYERFYKTYLKGYEKMRLASTAPFLGVRESRRVVCDYMLGVKDFLARASFEDEIGRYCYPVDVHNSKPGDVEAMKAFLKEYERDLKYGKGESYGIPYRSLVAKSFSNLLVAGRCMGTDRKMQASIRVMPGCFITGQAAGTAAVLAAGGDVRAVKSADLRGKLRAAGAYLPDKA
;
A
#
# COMPACT_ATOMS: atom_id res chain seq x y z
N MET A 1 46.09 16.02 19.45
CA MET A 1 46.50 16.59 18.15
C MET A 1 45.28 17.10 17.44
N ALA A 2 45.01 18.40 17.52
CA ALA A 2 43.76 18.99 17.10
C ALA A 2 43.80 19.30 15.59
N MET A 3 42.99 18.65 14.83
CA MET A 3 42.79 18.93 13.39
C MET A 3 42.06 20.25 13.19
N LYS A 4 42.67 21.17 12.44
CA LYS A 4 42.19 22.53 12.26
C LYS A 4 40.90 22.59 11.44
N ARG A 5 39.92 23.34 11.96
CA ARG A 5 38.57 23.64 11.43
C ARG A 5 38.51 24.07 9.95
N ARG A 6 39.62 24.29 9.28
CA ARG A 6 39.70 24.75 7.87
C ARG A 6 39.61 23.62 6.82
N GLU A 7 39.80 22.37 7.19
CA GLU A 7 39.72 21.26 6.21
C GLU A 7 38.34 20.67 6.12
N PHE A 8 37.51 20.89 7.15
CA PHE A 8 36.09 20.43 7.11
C PHE A 8 35.19 21.23 6.15
N LEU A 9 35.57 22.49 5.84
CA LEU A 9 34.81 23.36 4.92
C LEU A 9 35.13 23.13 3.44
N LYS A 10 36.19 22.38 3.12
CA LYS A 10 36.54 22.01 1.73
C LYS A 10 35.78 20.77 1.24
N GLY A 11 35.28 19.94 2.14
CA GLY A 11 34.43 18.77 1.80
C GLY A 11 32.97 19.11 1.51
N ALA A 12 32.47 20.24 2.01
CA ALA A 12 31.09 20.65 1.81
C ALA A 12 30.81 21.37 0.45
N ALA A 13 31.89 21.80 -0.22
CA ALA A 13 31.76 22.51 -1.50
C ALA A 13 31.73 21.60 -2.74
N VAL A 14 31.97 20.29 -2.58
CA VAL A 14 31.97 19.34 -3.72
C VAL A 14 30.60 18.69 -3.94
N ALA A 15 29.69 18.75 -2.97
CA ALA A 15 28.35 18.19 -3.13
C ALA A 15 27.34 19.12 -3.86
N ALA A 16 27.70 20.38 -4.09
CA ALA A 16 26.83 21.36 -4.78
C ALA A 16 27.11 21.46 -6.29
N ALA A 17 28.06 20.72 -6.84
CA ALA A 17 28.52 20.87 -8.23
C ALA A 17 28.05 19.77 -9.19
N CYS A 18 27.18 18.87 -8.78
CA CYS A 18 26.57 17.85 -9.65
C CYS A 18 25.09 18.06 -9.93
N ALA A 19 24.66 19.32 -10.08
CA ALA A 19 23.45 19.59 -10.85
C ALA A 19 23.88 19.61 -12.33
N PRO A 20 23.40 18.70 -13.20
CA PRO A 20 23.65 18.85 -14.63
C PRO A 20 22.98 20.15 -15.07
N ALA A 21 23.76 21.09 -15.57
CA ALA A 21 23.24 22.20 -16.33
C ALA A 21 22.42 21.60 -17.48
N LEU A 22 21.10 21.76 -17.43
CA LEU A 22 20.23 21.55 -18.57
C LEU A 22 20.61 22.58 -19.62
N ALA A 23 21.58 22.25 -20.46
CA ALA A 23 21.79 22.96 -21.70
C ALA A 23 20.48 22.82 -22.50
N LYS A 24 19.84 23.93 -22.81
CA LYS A 24 18.80 23.99 -23.84
C LYS A 24 19.48 23.56 -25.14
N ALA A 25 19.31 22.30 -25.50
CA ALA A 25 19.56 21.82 -26.84
C ALA A 25 18.35 22.21 -27.69
N ASP A 26 18.45 23.30 -28.43
CA ASP A 26 17.65 23.53 -29.64
C ASP A 26 18.10 22.47 -30.65
N GLY A 27 17.49 21.31 -30.58
CA GLY A 27 17.70 20.20 -31.50
C GLY A 27 16.35 19.60 -31.86
N ALA A 28 16.09 19.43 -33.14
CA ALA A 28 14.95 18.69 -33.63
C ALA A 28 14.78 17.41 -32.80
N ALA A 29 13.57 17.18 -32.26
CA ALA A 29 13.28 16.00 -31.47
C ALA A 29 13.73 14.76 -32.27
N ALA A 30 14.69 14.01 -31.71
CA ALA A 30 15.12 12.75 -32.32
C ALA A 30 13.90 11.87 -32.53
N ALA A 31 13.80 11.23 -33.68
CA ALA A 31 12.72 10.28 -33.94
C ALA A 31 12.68 9.24 -32.80
N PRO A 32 11.50 8.89 -32.29
CA PRO A 32 11.40 7.96 -31.18
C PRO A 32 12.04 6.64 -31.55
N ASN A 33 12.88 6.11 -30.66
CA ASN A 33 13.45 4.77 -30.84
C ASN A 33 12.33 3.74 -30.78
N VAL A 34 12.17 2.96 -31.84
CA VAL A 34 11.18 1.87 -31.90
C VAL A 34 11.89 0.55 -31.57
N TYR A 35 11.45 -0.10 -30.50
CA TYR A 35 11.82 -1.48 -30.20
C TYR A 35 10.63 -2.40 -30.48
N SER A 36 10.79 -3.38 -31.37
CA SER A 36 9.74 -4.34 -31.65
C SER A 36 10.21 -5.78 -31.37
N ARG A 37 9.36 -6.57 -30.77
CA ARG A 37 9.60 -7.97 -30.47
C ARG A 37 8.30 -8.76 -30.56
N ARG A 38 8.38 -10.00 -31.10
CA ARG A 38 7.26 -10.93 -30.92
C ARG A 38 7.20 -11.40 -29.49
N LEU A 39 6.02 -11.27 -28.86
CA LEU A 39 5.75 -11.70 -27.50
C LEU A 39 5.09 -13.08 -27.51
N GLU A 40 5.67 -14.02 -26.76
CA GLU A 40 5.02 -15.28 -26.43
C GLU A 40 3.86 -15.02 -25.48
N THR A 41 2.66 -15.54 -25.77
CA THR A 41 1.56 -15.57 -24.82
C THR A 41 1.77 -16.75 -23.88
N ALA A 42 2.41 -16.49 -22.73
CA ALA A 42 2.78 -17.53 -21.77
C ALA A 42 1.60 -18.01 -20.93
N TYR A 43 0.60 -17.14 -20.72
CA TYR A 43 -0.58 -17.44 -19.93
C TYR A 43 -1.84 -16.95 -20.64
N ASP A 44 -2.85 -17.83 -20.69
CA ASP A 44 -4.22 -17.52 -21.13
C ASP A 44 -5.16 -17.98 -20.02
N VAL A 45 -5.73 -17.03 -19.29
CA VAL A 45 -6.47 -17.28 -18.05
C VAL A 45 -7.83 -16.59 -18.05
N ASP A 46 -8.66 -16.91 -17.08
CA ASP A 46 -9.93 -16.21 -16.90
C ASP A 46 -9.72 -14.87 -16.18
N VAL A 47 -8.83 -14.84 -15.16
CA VAL A 47 -8.51 -13.66 -14.37
C VAL A 47 -7.01 -13.47 -14.26
N PHE A 48 -6.52 -12.29 -14.61
CA PHE A 48 -5.16 -11.86 -14.34
C PHE A 48 -5.15 -10.87 -13.18
N VAL A 49 -4.27 -11.07 -12.22
CA VAL A 49 -4.07 -10.17 -11.08
C VAL A 49 -2.67 -9.57 -11.16
N ALA A 50 -2.58 -8.25 -11.27
CA ALA A 50 -1.35 -7.49 -11.25
C ALA A 50 -0.98 -7.10 -9.81
N GLY A 51 0.10 -7.66 -9.29
CA GLY A 51 0.57 -7.45 -7.90
C GLY A 51 -0.02 -8.43 -6.90
N GLY A 52 0.84 -9.00 -6.07
CA GLY A 52 0.53 -9.97 -5.01
C GLY A 52 0.49 -9.35 -3.61
N GLY A 53 0.18 -8.05 -3.50
CA GLY A 53 -0.07 -7.38 -2.23
C GLY A 53 -1.36 -7.87 -1.54
N PRO A 54 -1.77 -7.26 -0.40
CA PRO A 54 -2.96 -7.70 0.34
C PRO A 54 -4.22 -7.80 -0.52
N ALA A 55 -4.47 -6.82 -1.40
CA ALA A 55 -5.59 -6.85 -2.33
C ALA A 55 -5.44 -7.95 -3.39
N GLY A 56 -4.23 -8.12 -3.95
CA GLY A 56 -3.98 -9.10 -5.00
C GLY A 56 -4.10 -10.54 -4.51
N VAL A 57 -3.58 -10.84 -3.33
CA VAL A 57 -3.78 -12.16 -2.70
C VAL A 57 -5.26 -12.43 -2.47
N ALA A 58 -6.00 -11.45 -1.91
CA ALA A 58 -7.43 -11.62 -1.69
C ALA A 58 -8.22 -11.80 -3.00
N ALA A 59 -7.88 -11.05 -4.05
CA ALA A 59 -8.51 -11.19 -5.37
C ALA A 59 -8.21 -12.55 -6.01
N ALA A 60 -6.98 -12.99 -5.95
CA ALA A 60 -6.54 -14.28 -6.51
C ALA A 60 -7.21 -15.46 -5.80
N LEU A 61 -7.22 -15.45 -4.46
CA LEU A 61 -7.88 -16.49 -3.65
C LEU A 61 -9.38 -16.55 -3.93
N ALA A 62 -10.07 -15.39 -4.00
CA ALA A 62 -11.50 -15.35 -4.29
C ALA A 62 -11.82 -15.93 -5.67
N ALA A 63 -11.04 -15.59 -6.69
CA ALA A 63 -11.24 -16.08 -8.04
C ALA A 63 -10.88 -17.57 -8.19
N ALA A 64 -9.73 -18.00 -7.65
CA ALA A 64 -9.25 -19.37 -7.78
C ALA A 64 -10.14 -20.38 -7.02
N ARG A 65 -10.54 -20.05 -5.78
CA ARG A 65 -11.49 -20.87 -4.99
C ARG A 65 -12.87 -20.98 -5.63
N SER A 66 -13.20 -20.06 -6.54
CA SER A 66 -14.41 -20.14 -7.38
C SER A 66 -14.21 -20.94 -8.68
N GLY A 67 -13.09 -21.67 -8.82
CA GLY A 67 -12.80 -22.55 -9.97
C GLY A 67 -12.32 -21.83 -11.22
N LYS A 68 -11.89 -20.55 -11.15
CA LYS A 68 -11.34 -19.83 -12.31
C LYS A 68 -9.84 -20.09 -12.48
N ARG A 69 -9.39 -20.08 -13.75
CA ARG A 69 -7.96 -20.07 -14.07
C ARG A 69 -7.44 -18.68 -13.76
N VAL A 70 -6.56 -18.58 -12.76
CA VAL A 70 -5.96 -17.32 -12.29
C VAL A 70 -4.46 -17.33 -12.53
N PHE A 71 -3.91 -16.19 -12.92
CA PHE A 71 -2.47 -15.93 -12.89
C PHE A 71 -2.18 -14.63 -12.15
N VAL A 72 -1.24 -14.68 -11.21
CA VAL A 72 -0.76 -13.51 -10.45
C VAL A 72 0.68 -13.21 -10.83
N ALA A 73 0.94 -11.97 -11.23
CA ALA A 73 2.30 -11.44 -11.41
C ALA A 73 2.71 -10.62 -10.18
N GLU A 74 3.78 -11.00 -9.50
CA GLU A 74 4.31 -10.29 -8.34
C GLU A 74 5.78 -9.90 -8.58
N THR A 75 6.08 -8.62 -8.39
CA THR A 75 7.42 -8.06 -8.64
C THR A 75 8.45 -8.53 -7.64
N SER A 76 8.07 -8.67 -6.39
CA SER A 76 8.97 -9.10 -5.30
C SER A 76 9.14 -10.62 -5.25
N GLY A 77 9.93 -11.09 -4.29
CA GLY A 77 10.14 -12.52 -4.03
C GLY A 77 9.16 -13.12 -3.02
N ALA A 78 8.08 -12.40 -2.65
CA ALA A 78 7.08 -12.87 -1.70
C ALA A 78 5.75 -12.16 -1.91
N PHE A 79 4.64 -12.79 -1.57
CA PHE A 79 3.34 -12.14 -1.44
C PHE A 79 3.27 -11.21 -0.23
N GLY A 80 2.32 -10.26 -0.24
CA GLY A 80 1.96 -9.42 0.90
C GLY A 80 2.34 -7.94 0.77
N GLY A 81 3.12 -7.56 -0.24
CA GLY A 81 3.43 -6.17 -0.61
C GLY A 81 3.81 -5.30 0.58
N ALA A 82 2.90 -4.42 1.04
CA ALA A 82 3.16 -3.49 2.13
C ALA A 82 3.64 -4.18 3.42
N ALA A 83 3.08 -5.36 3.77
CA ALA A 83 3.45 -6.07 4.99
C ALA A 83 4.79 -6.81 4.88
N THR A 84 5.12 -7.35 3.71
CA THR A 84 6.24 -8.28 3.52
C THR A 84 7.40 -7.71 2.74
N ALA A 85 7.13 -6.97 1.67
CA ALA A 85 8.15 -6.30 0.85
C ALA A 85 8.50 -4.92 1.42
N ALA A 86 7.54 -4.20 2.01
CA ALA A 86 7.79 -2.89 2.62
C ALA A 86 7.80 -2.89 4.16
N TYR A 87 7.68 -4.04 4.82
CA TYR A 87 7.81 -4.24 6.28
C TYR A 87 6.88 -3.35 7.14
N VAL A 88 5.70 -3.00 6.65
CA VAL A 88 4.71 -2.33 7.49
C VAL A 88 4.32 -3.28 8.63
N PRO A 89 4.59 -2.92 9.91
CA PRO A 89 4.76 -3.92 10.97
C PRO A 89 3.46 -4.35 11.65
N ALA A 90 2.30 -3.79 11.24
CA ALA A 90 1.02 -4.14 11.83
C ALA A 90 -0.13 -3.98 10.84
N PHE A 91 -1.14 -4.82 10.96
CA PHE A 91 -2.46 -4.55 10.41
C PHE A 91 -3.18 -3.53 11.29
N ALA A 92 -3.93 -2.61 10.66
CA ALA A 92 -4.89 -1.77 11.34
C ALA A 92 -6.14 -2.57 11.75
N THR A 93 -7.16 -1.88 12.22
CA THR A 93 -8.36 -2.51 12.76
C THR A 93 -9.11 -3.40 11.76
N PHE A 94 -9.60 -4.54 12.27
CA PHE A 94 -10.54 -5.44 11.59
C PHE A 94 -11.97 -5.27 12.11
N SER A 95 -12.14 -4.50 13.19
CA SER A 95 -13.42 -4.31 13.87
C SER A 95 -13.73 -2.83 14.06
N ASP A 96 -15.01 -2.47 14.01
CA ASP A 96 -15.53 -1.16 14.39
C ASP A 96 -15.78 -1.06 15.92
N GLY A 97 -15.36 -2.08 16.66
CA GLY A 97 -15.57 -2.21 18.11
C GLY A 97 -16.91 -2.87 18.49
N VAL A 98 -17.74 -3.20 17.49
CA VAL A 98 -19.00 -3.97 17.63
C VAL A 98 -18.99 -5.15 16.65
N ASN A 99 -18.65 -4.88 15.40
CA ASN A 99 -18.68 -5.85 14.30
C ASN A 99 -17.28 -6.10 13.76
N ASP A 100 -17.04 -7.33 13.30
CA ASP A 100 -15.86 -7.67 12.51
C ASP A 100 -16.09 -7.26 11.05
N VAL A 101 -15.78 -6.01 10.73
CA VAL A 101 -16.04 -5.43 9.40
C VAL A 101 -15.14 -5.99 8.30
N VAL A 102 -14.01 -6.61 8.66
CA VAL A 102 -13.10 -7.28 7.72
C VAL A 102 -13.25 -8.80 7.86
N GLY A 103 -14.26 -9.33 7.19
CA GLY A 103 -14.57 -10.77 7.17
C GLY A 103 -13.81 -11.53 6.09
N GLY A 104 -14.30 -12.76 5.81
CA GLY A 104 -13.82 -13.59 4.69
C GLY A 104 -12.31 -13.82 4.69
N ILE A 105 -11.68 -13.60 3.54
CA ILE A 105 -10.24 -13.83 3.31
C ILE A 105 -9.37 -12.98 4.25
N GLY A 106 -9.77 -11.73 4.53
CA GLY A 106 -9.03 -10.88 5.45
C GLY A 106 -8.96 -11.44 6.87
N ARG A 107 -10.10 -11.93 7.38
CA ARG A 107 -10.17 -12.61 8.69
C ARG A 107 -9.35 -13.91 8.69
N GLU A 108 -9.42 -14.70 7.63
CA GLU A 108 -8.63 -15.93 7.47
C GLU A 108 -7.14 -15.63 7.60
N ILE A 109 -6.62 -14.65 6.84
CA ILE A 109 -5.20 -14.25 6.88
C ILE A 109 -4.82 -13.77 8.28
N ARG A 110 -5.62 -12.90 8.90
CA ARG A 110 -5.36 -12.43 10.26
C ARG A 110 -5.22 -13.57 11.25
N ARG A 111 -6.14 -14.55 11.23
CA ARG A 111 -6.12 -15.70 12.16
C ARG A 111 -4.91 -16.60 12.00
N LEU A 112 -4.33 -16.67 10.81
CA LEU A 112 -3.13 -17.47 10.57
C LEU A 112 -1.88 -16.89 11.24
N VAL A 113 -1.78 -15.54 11.36
CA VAL A 113 -0.57 -14.85 11.80
C VAL A 113 -0.71 -14.11 13.13
N SER A 114 -1.88 -14.18 13.77
CA SER A 114 -2.18 -13.36 14.97
C SER A 114 -2.83 -14.18 16.06
N ARG A 115 -2.28 -15.35 16.35
CA ARG A 115 -2.91 -16.32 17.26
C ARG A 115 -3.17 -15.82 18.67
N ASN A 116 -2.36 -14.88 19.16
CA ASN A 116 -2.41 -14.37 20.53
C ASN A 116 -2.94 -12.92 20.61
N VAL A 117 -3.43 -12.35 19.49
CA VAL A 117 -3.96 -11.00 19.46
C VAL A 117 -5.49 -11.04 19.48
N PRO A 118 -6.17 -10.39 20.44
CA PRO A 118 -7.63 -10.35 20.47
C PRO A 118 -8.22 -9.85 19.15
N GLU A 119 -9.33 -10.43 18.67
CA GLU A 119 -9.98 -10.00 17.43
C GLU A 119 -10.43 -8.53 17.47
N SER A 120 -10.73 -8.01 18.67
CA SER A 120 -11.07 -6.61 18.92
C SER A 120 -9.88 -5.65 18.98
N ALA A 121 -8.63 -6.15 18.87
CA ALA A 121 -7.46 -5.28 18.93
C ALA A 121 -7.43 -4.33 17.72
N TYR A 122 -7.16 -3.06 18.00
CA TYR A 122 -7.05 -2.04 16.96
C TYR A 122 -5.83 -2.27 16.05
N TRP A 123 -4.71 -2.66 16.64
CA TRP A 123 -3.49 -3.02 15.91
C TRP A 123 -3.18 -4.51 16.09
N THR A 124 -2.85 -5.16 14.99
CA THR A 124 -2.38 -6.54 14.97
C THR A 124 -0.95 -6.57 14.47
N PRO A 125 0.05 -6.70 15.34
CA PRO A 125 1.46 -6.83 14.94
C PRO A 125 1.67 -7.99 13.97
N ILE A 126 2.63 -7.83 13.07
CA ILE A 126 2.92 -8.81 12.02
C ILE A 126 4.34 -9.35 12.21
N ASP A 127 4.46 -10.67 12.28
CA ASP A 127 5.70 -11.35 11.96
C ASP A 127 5.77 -11.50 10.44
N VAL A 128 6.72 -10.78 9.83
CA VAL A 128 6.86 -10.72 8.37
C VAL A 128 7.12 -12.09 7.77
N GLU A 129 7.95 -12.91 8.43
CA GLU A 129 8.33 -14.22 7.89
C GLU A 129 7.21 -15.25 8.07
N GLU A 130 6.44 -15.17 9.15
CA GLU A 130 5.25 -16.00 9.32
C GLU A 130 4.19 -15.65 8.28
N LEU A 131 3.99 -14.37 8.01
CA LEU A 131 3.03 -13.91 7.02
C LEU A 131 3.42 -14.34 5.59
N LYS A 132 4.70 -14.28 5.20
CA LYS A 132 5.17 -14.81 3.91
C LYS A 132 4.80 -16.28 3.75
N ARG A 133 5.13 -17.12 4.75
CA ARG A 133 4.80 -18.56 4.73
C ARG A 133 3.29 -18.82 4.70
N ALA A 134 2.50 -18.00 5.39
CA ALA A 134 1.05 -18.11 5.35
C ALA A 134 0.49 -17.82 3.95
N TYR A 135 0.97 -16.76 3.29
CA TYR A 135 0.57 -16.44 1.93
C TYR A 135 1.02 -17.51 0.92
N ASP A 136 2.27 -17.99 1.02
CA ASP A 136 2.78 -19.05 0.14
C ASP A 136 1.90 -20.29 0.21
N ARG A 137 1.53 -20.71 1.42
CA ARG A 137 0.62 -21.85 1.63
C ARG A 137 -0.75 -21.57 1.02
N LEU A 138 -1.41 -20.47 1.37
CA LEU A 138 -2.74 -20.14 0.87
C LEU A 138 -2.79 -20.09 -0.67
N MET A 139 -1.80 -19.44 -1.28
CA MET A 139 -1.74 -19.28 -2.73
C MET A 139 -1.44 -20.61 -3.43
N SER A 140 -0.53 -21.43 -2.90
CA SER A 140 -0.22 -22.76 -3.45
C SER A 140 -1.40 -23.72 -3.37
N GLU A 141 -2.14 -23.70 -2.26
CA GLU A 141 -3.32 -24.54 -2.06
C GLU A 141 -4.55 -24.07 -2.84
N SER A 142 -4.59 -22.80 -3.27
CA SER A 142 -5.75 -22.23 -3.97
C SER A 142 -5.94 -22.71 -5.41
N GLY A 143 -4.90 -23.26 -6.02
CA GLY A 143 -4.87 -23.59 -7.44
C GLY A 143 -4.59 -22.41 -8.37
N ALA A 144 -4.38 -21.19 -7.86
CA ALA A 144 -3.92 -20.06 -8.65
C ALA A 144 -2.49 -20.29 -9.15
N LYS A 145 -2.23 -19.96 -10.41
CA LYS A 145 -0.86 -19.85 -10.90
C LYS A 145 -0.29 -18.50 -10.54
N PHE A 146 0.98 -18.45 -10.20
CA PHE A 146 1.65 -17.19 -9.89
C PHE A 146 3.15 -17.26 -10.24
N SER A 147 3.76 -16.09 -10.33
CA SER A 147 5.19 -15.96 -10.52
C SER A 147 5.72 -14.75 -9.77
N PHE A 148 6.72 -14.96 -8.92
CA PHE A 148 7.55 -13.91 -8.35
C PHE A 148 8.55 -13.39 -9.39
N PHE A 149 9.18 -12.23 -9.08
CA PHE A 149 10.13 -11.59 -10.00
C PHE A 149 9.51 -11.36 -11.39
N THR A 150 8.23 -11.05 -11.40
CA THR A 150 7.42 -10.86 -12.60
C THR A 150 6.69 -9.53 -12.50
N THR A 151 7.17 -8.54 -13.24
CA THR A 151 6.69 -7.16 -13.17
C THR A 151 5.81 -6.84 -14.37
N VAL A 152 4.63 -6.28 -14.14
CA VAL A 152 3.83 -5.67 -15.21
C VAL A 152 4.60 -4.46 -15.73
N CYS A 153 4.84 -4.41 -17.03
CA CYS A 153 5.64 -3.34 -17.65
C CYS A 153 4.98 -2.67 -18.86
N ASP A 154 3.87 -3.24 -19.37
CA ASP A 154 3.08 -2.64 -20.44
C ASP A 154 1.73 -3.32 -20.56
N ALA A 155 0.79 -2.72 -21.31
CA ALA A 155 -0.50 -3.31 -21.64
C ALA A 155 -0.93 -2.97 -23.07
N ILE A 156 -1.56 -3.92 -23.74
CA ILE A 156 -2.13 -3.74 -25.07
C ILE A 156 -3.65 -3.60 -24.90
N ALA A 157 -4.17 -2.40 -25.14
CA ALA A 157 -5.59 -2.11 -25.05
C ALA A 157 -6.12 -1.55 -26.38
N ARG A 158 -7.36 -1.88 -26.71
CA ARG A 158 -8.07 -1.39 -27.88
C ARG A 158 -9.55 -1.21 -27.55
N ASP A 159 -10.15 -0.15 -28.04
CA ASP A 159 -11.59 0.14 -27.92
C ASP A 159 -12.12 0.00 -26.48
N GLY A 160 -11.37 0.57 -25.51
CA GLY A 160 -11.74 0.50 -24.09
C GLY A 160 -11.66 -0.90 -23.47
N ARG A 161 -10.83 -1.79 -24.02
CA ARG A 161 -10.63 -3.15 -23.52
C ARG A 161 -9.16 -3.53 -23.53
N ILE A 162 -8.67 -4.09 -22.44
CA ILE A 162 -7.32 -4.67 -22.36
C ILE A 162 -7.35 -6.04 -23.02
N GLU A 163 -6.49 -6.24 -24.04
CA GLU A 163 -6.34 -7.51 -24.75
C GLU A 163 -5.29 -8.39 -24.09
N LYS A 164 -4.16 -7.78 -23.71
CA LYS A 164 -3.00 -8.45 -23.10
C LYS A 164 -2.27 -7.51 -22.17
N VAL A 165 -1.59 -8.10 -21.20
CA VAL A 165 -0.60 -7.43 -20.36
C VAL A 165 0.77 -7.98 -20.70
N VAL A 166 1.77 -7.10 -20.74
CA VAL A 166 3.18 -7.47 -20.89
C VAL A 166 3.82 -7.53 -19.52
N VAL A 167 4.51 -8.63 -19.26
CA VAL A 167 5.25 -8.83 -18.02
C VAL A 167 6.73 -9.03 -18.30
N ALA A 168 7.58 -8.36 -17.53
CA ALA A 168 9.03 -8.58 -17.53
C ALA A 168 9.37 -9.69 -16.53
N THR A 169 10.09 -10.69 -17.02
CA THR A 169 10.49 -11.89 -16.26
C THR A 169 11.97 -12.21 -16.49
N LYS A 170 12.52 -13.18 -15.75
CA LYS A 170 13.88 -13.70 -16.02
C LYS A 170 14.03 -14.33 -17.40
N ARG A 171 12.94 -14.77 -18.03
CA ARG A 171 12.92 -15.30 -19.40
C ARG A 171 12.79 -14.21 -20.48
N GLY A 172 12.64 -12.94 -20.08
CA GLY A 172 12.38 -11.80 -20.94
C GLY A 172 10.92 -11.35 -20.87
N LEU A 173 10.46 -10.61 -21.90
CA LEU A 173 9.10 -10.11 -21.97
C LEU A 173 8.14 -11.21 -22.44
N LEU A 174 7.06 -11.39 -21.71
CA LEU A 174 5.98 -12.34 -22.00
C LEU A 174 4.65 -11.63 -22.03
N ALA A 175 3.69 -12.14 -22.80
CA ALA A 175 2.31 -11.66 -22.78
C ALA A 175 1.42 -12.56 -21.93
N VAL A 176 0.46 -11.92 -21.22
CA VAL A 176 -0.62 -12.59 -20.51
C VAL A 176 -1.95 -12.14 -21.11
N ARG A 177 -2.76 -13.11 -21.52
CA ARG A 177 -4.14 -12.88 -21.96
C ARG A 177 -5.09 -13.24 -20.82
N ALA A 178 -6.10 -12.42 -20.59
CA ALA A 178 -7.17 -12.72 -19.63
C ALA A 178 -8.53 -12.17 -20.11
N LYS A 179 -9.61 -12.71 -19.59
CA LYS A 179 -10.96 -12.15 -19.78
C LYS A 179 -11.17 -10.89 -18.96
N VAL A 180 -10.74 -10.92 -17.69
CA VAL A 180 -10.79 -9.82 -16.74
C VAL A 180 -9.41 -9.62 -16.12
N PHE A 181 -9.04 -8.35 -15.97
CA PHE A 181 -7.81 -7.91 -15.33
C PHE A 181 -8.14 -7.23 -14.00
N VAL A 182 -7.31 -7.46 -12.98
CA VAL A 182 -7.45 -6.82 -11.66
C VAL A 182 -6.13 -6.13 -11.34
N ASP A 183 -6.12 -4.80 -11.30
CA ASP A 183 -4.98 -4.01 -10.90
C ASP A 183 -4.90 -3.91 -9.37
N CYS A 184 -3.94 -4.62 -8.80
CA CYS A 184 -3.59 -4.65 -7.39
C CYS A 184 -2.13 -4.21 -7.16
N THR A 185 -1.53 -3.47 -8.10
CA THR A 185 -0.13 -3.02 -8.02
C THR A 185 0.09 -2.03 -6.88
N GLY A 186 -0.99 -1.45 -6.37
CA GLY A 186 -0.95 -0.39 -5.37
C GLY A 186 -0.68 0.99 -5.96
N ASP A 187 -0.04 1.06 -7.13
CA ASP A 187 0.29 2.29 -7.84
C ASP A 187 -0.57 2.50 -9.09
N GLY A 188 -1.50 1.57 -9.40
CA GLY A 188 -2.34 1.64 -10.59
C GLY A 188 -1.56 1.48 -11.89
N ASP A 189 -0.46 0.74 -11.84
CA ASP A 189 0.48 0.62 -12.96
C ASP A 189 -0.17 -0.04 -14.18
N LEU A 190 -0.96 -1.11 -13.98
CA LEU A 190 -1.63 -1.75 -15.10
C LEU A 190 -2.60 -0.80 -15.80
N CYS A 191 -3.38 -0.05 -15.04
CA CYS A 191 -4.30 0.94 -15.58
C CYS A 191 -3.54 2.05 -16.35
N ALA A 192 -2.45 2.55 -15.77
CA ALA A 192 -1.62 3.60 -16.36
C ALA A 192 -0.95 3.10 -17.66
N PHE A 193 -0.36 1.91 -17.68
CA PHE A 193 0.25 1.33 -18.88
C PHE A 193 -0.77 1.05 -19.99
N ALA A 194 -2.02 0.76 -19.63
CA ALA A 194 -3.11 0.63 -20.60
C ALA A 194 -3.62 1.98 -21.13
N GLY A 195 -3.12 3.12 -20.64
CA GLY A 195 -3.58 4.47 -20.99
C GLY A 195 -4.83 4.93 -20.23
N GLY A 196 -5.13 4.33 -19.10
CA GLY A 196 -6.27 4.71 -18.26
C GLY A 196 -6.01 5.96 -17.42
N ALA A 197 -7.08 6.66 -17.05
CA ALA A 197 -7.01 7.90 -16.28
C ALA A 197 -6.77 7.62 -14.79
N SER A 198 -5.95 8.46 -14.15
CA SER A 198 -5.70 8.46 -12.72
C SER A 198 -5.47 9.88 -12.19
N GLU A 199 -5.65 10.04 -10.87
CA GLU A 199 -5.30 11.24 -10.12
C GLU A 199 -4.14 10.93 -9.18
N THR A 200 -3.31 11.90 -8.84
CA THR A 200 -2.16 11.73 -7.94
C THR A 200 -2.03 12.91 -7.01
N GLY A 201 -1.76 12.65 -5.73
CA GLY A 201 -1.46 13.69 -4.75
C GLY A 201 -2.63 14.63 -4.44
N ASP A 202 -2.26 15.80 -3.91
CA ASP A 202 -3.13 16.96 -3.70
C ASP A 202 -3.20 17.85 -4.98
N ALA A 203 -3.71 19.06 -4.83
CA ALA A 203 -3.83 20.03 -5.95
C ALA A 203 -2.49 20.35 -6.60
N ASP A 204 -1.39 20.26 -5.86
CA ASP A 204 -0.02 20.50 -6.35
C ASP A 204 0.66 19.20 -6.83
N GLY A 205 -0.04 18.08 -6.81
CA GLY A 205 0.50 16.74 -7.13
C GLY A 205 1.36 16.15 -6.03
N THR A 206 1.43 16.77 -4.84
CA THR A 206 2.24 16.28 -3.73
C THR A 206 1.55 15.12 -3.02
N VAL A 207 2.25 14.00 -2.87
CA VAL A 207 1.74 12.79 -2.22
C VAL A 207 2.14 12.72 -0.74
N MET A 208 1.45 11.88 0.02
CA MET A 208 1.84 11.55 1.40
C MET A 208 3.21 10.90 1.41
N PRO A 209 4.13 11.28 2.34
CA PRO A 209 5.50 10.79 2.36
C PRO A 209 5.54 9.28 2.65
N PRO A 210 6.31 8.49 1.88
CA PRO A 210 6.57 7.08 2.19
C PRO A 210 7.52 6.93 3.37
N THR A 211 7.61 5.69 3.88
CA THR A 211 8.57 5.30 4.93
C THR A 211 9.39 4.11 4.45
N LEU A 212 10.69 4.12 4.73
CA LEU A 212 11.51 2.92 4.71
C LEU A 212 11.32 2.20 6.06
N CYS A 213 10.36 1.29 6.13
CA CYS A 213 10.18 0.51 7.35
C CYS A 213 11.38 -0.39 7.61
N SER A 214 11.62 -0.69 8.88
CA SER A 214 12.84 -1.35 9.36
C SER A 214 12.54 -2.31 10.51
N GLN A 215 13.39 -3.29 10.69
CA GLN A 215 13.34 -4.21 11.83
C GLN A 215 14.52 -3.94 12.75
N TRP A 216 14.25 -4.03 14.04
CA TRP A 216 15.19 -3.70 15.11
C TRP A 216 15.18 -4.81 16.16
N CYS A 217 16.37 -5.17 16.66
CA CYS A 217 16.54 -6.23 17.65
C CYS A 217 17.14 -5.70 18.96
N ASP A 218 17.23 -6.60 19.95
CA ASP A 218 17.80 -6.36 21.28
C ASP A 218 17.04 -5.29 22.08
N ILE A 219 15.70 -5.32 21.97
CA ILE A 219 14.79 -4.41 22.66
C ILE A 219 14.12 -5.14 23.82
N ASP A 220 14.14 -4.53 25.01
CA ASP A 220 13.38 -4.96 26.16
C ASP A 220 12.01 -4.26 26.21
N PHE A 221 11.01 -4.89 25.62
CA PHE A 221 9.63 -4.38 25.60
C PHE A 221 8.89 -4.48 26.95
N SER A 222 9.53 -5.01 28.02
CA SER A 222 8.91 -5.05 29.35
C SER A 222 8.93 -3.69 30.03
N GLN A 223 9.76 -2.76 29.57
CA GLN A 223 9.91 -1.45 30.14
C GLN A 223 8.72 -0.54 29.81
N LYS A 224 8.27 0.22 30.81
CA LYS A 224 7.23 1.22 30.61
C LYS A 224 7.84 2.53 30.10
N ASN A 225 7.30 3.02 29.01
CA ASN A 225 7.73 4.25 28.36
C ASN A 225 6.54 5.19 28.12
N PRO A 226 6.76 6.52 28.06
CA PRO A 226 5.78 7.44 27.52
C PRO A 226 5.56 7.12 26.03
N TRP A 227 4.48 7.62 25.47
CA TRP A 227 4.25 7.52 24.05
C TRP A 227 5.39 8.21 23.27
N ALA A 228 6.12 7.47 22.43
CA ALA A 228 7.33 7.93 21.73
C ALA A 228 7.10 9.24 20.95
N GLN A 229 5.94 9.39 20.30
CA GLN A 229 5.55 10.62 19.59
C GLN A 229 5.63 11.87 20.47
N SER A 230 5.29 11.78 21.77
CA SER A 230 5.32 12.93 22.69
C SER A 230 6.71 13.45 22.98
N LEU A 231 7.76 12.66 22.67
CA LEU A 231 9.16 13.01 22.90
C LEU A 231 9.81 13.67 21.68
N LEU A 232 9.15 13.65 20.52
CA LEU A 232 9.69 14.22 19.27
C LEU A 232 10.04 15.71 19.37
N PRO A 233 9.19 16.60 19.96
CA PRO A 233 9.53 18.03 20.04
C PRO A 233 10.83 18.27 20.78
N LYS A 234 11.07 17.53 21.87
CA LYS A 234 12.32 17.62 22.62
C LYS A 234 13.50 17.09 21.80
N ALA A 235 13.35 15.94 21.19
CA ALA A 235 14.44 15.34 20.40
C ALA A 235 14.83 16.19 19.18
N ILE A 236 13.86 16.85 18.54
CA ILE A 236 14.11 17.81 17.46
C ILE A 236 14.87 19.03 17.99
N ALA A 237 14.46 19.59 19.13
CA ALA A 237 15.15 20.71 19.78
C ALA A 237 16.57 20.36 20.21
N ASP A 238 16.80 19.12 20.66
CA ASP A 238 18.12 18.60 21.04
C ASP A 238 19.02 18.27 19.81
N GLY A 239 18.54 18.48 18.57
CA GLY A 239 19.28 18.24 17.34
C GLY A 239 19.50 16.75 17.02
N VAL A 240 18.62 15.87 17.46
CA VAL A 240 18.70 14.44 17.16
C VAL A 240 18.39 14.17 15.69
N PHE A 241 17.43 14.91 15.11
CA PHE A 241 16.97 14.75 13.75
C PHE A 241 17.42 15.88 12.83
N THR A 242 17.91 15.52 11.65
CA THR A 242 18.25 16.49 10.59
C THR A 242 17.02 16.99 9.84
N VAL A 243 15.93 16.21 9.84
CA VAL A 243 14.64 16.57 9.27
C VAL A 243 13.61 16.59 10.41
N PRO A 244 12.91 17.69 10.65
CA PRO A 244 11.93 17.81 11.74
C PRO A 244 10.62 17.08 11.39
N ASP A 245 10.68 15.75 11.38
CA ASP A 245 9.51 14.91 11.20
C ASP A 245 8.69 14.90 12.48
N LEU A 246 7.47 15.44 12.42
CA LEU A 246 6.59 15.61 13.58
C LEU A 246 5.74 14.36 13.87
N HIS A 247 5.91 13.29 13.10
CA HIS A 247 5.05 12.11 13.22
C HIS A 247 5.85 10.80 13.19
N LEU A 248 5.62 9.95 14.22
CA LEU A 248 6.07 8.56 14.26
C LEU A 248 4.87 7.64 14.04
N PRO A 249 4.70 7.05 12.86
CA PRO A 249 3.52 6.22 12.56
C PRO A 249 3.37 4.96 13.45
N GLY A 250 4.47 4.38 13.89
CA GLY A 250 4.39 3.27 14.85
C GLY A 250 5.63 2.39 14.92
N PHE A 251 5.82 1.82 16.10
CA PHE A 251 6.83 0.81 16.41
C PHE A 251 6.15 -0.35 17.14
N PHE A 252 6.23 -1.54 16.61
CA PHE A 252 5.49 -2.70 17.08
C PHE A 252 6.43 -3.87 17.40
N ARG A 253 6.23 -4.52 18.53
CA ARG A 253 6.87 -5.80 18.81
C ARG A 253 6.37 -6.84 17.81
N ALA A 254 7.28 -7.60 17.18
CA ALA A 254 6.92 -8.53 16.11
C ALA A 254 6.06 -9.69 16.61
N THR A 255 6.45 -10.31 17.72
CA THR A 255 5.72 -11.41 18.37
C THR A 255 5.89 -11.33 19.89
N ASP A 256 4.97 -11.94 20.64
CA ASP A 256 5.07 -12.03 22.09
C ASP A 256 6.37 -12.75 22.52
N GLY A 257 7.04 -12.21 23.53
CA GLY A 257 8.31 -12.73 24.03
C GLY A 257 9.53 -12.35 23.19
N SER A 258 9.35 -11.81 21.97
CA SER A 258 10.45 -11.40 21.09
C SER A 258 11.10 -10.09 21.54
N SER A 259 12.43 -9.97 21.34
CA SER A 259 13.18 -8.70 21.38
C SER A 259 13.21 -7.98 20.03
N LEU A 260 12.54 -8.54 19.01
CA LEU A 260 12.43 -7.97 17.66
C LEU A 260 11.24 -7.02 17.57
N GLY A 261 11.45 -5.85 16.98
CA GLY A 261 10.40 -4.87 16.68
C GLY A 261 10.46 -4.39 15.25
N GLY A 262 9.27 -4.07 14.70
CA GLY A 262 9.10 -3.45 13.40
C GLY A 262 8.82 -1.97 13.54
N GLY A 263 9.59 -1.13 12.86
CA GLY A 263 9.45 0.33 12.84
C GLY A 263 8.88 0.83 11.52
N ASN A 264 7.65 1.36 11.57
CA ASN A 264 7.13 2.28 10.56
C ASN A 264 7.47 3.70 11.06
N ILE A 265 8.74 4.09 10.95
CA ILE A 265 9.31 5.31 11.53
C ILE A 265 10.11 6.06 10.48
N GLY A 266 9.98 7.39 10.46
CA GLY A 266 10.67 8.26 9.53
C GLY A 266 10.00 8.37 8.15
N HIS A 267 9.53 9.57 7.84
CA HIS A 267 9.02 9.90 6.52
C HIS A 267 10.14 10.35 5.58
N VAL A 268 10.01 10.05 4.30
CA VAL A 268 10.81 10.62 3.22
C VAL A 268 9.92 11.56 2.42
N PHE A 269 10.23 12.85 2.48
CA PHE A 269 9.40 13.90 1.87
C PHE A 269 9.79 14.15 0.41
N GLY A 270 8.83 14.65 -0.40
CA GLY A 270 9.07 15.05 -1.78
C GLY A 270 9.34 13.90 -2.74
N VAL A 271 8.77 12.72 -2.47
CA VAL A 271 8.95 11.51 -3.28
C VAL A 271 7.85 11.39 -4.30
N ASP A 272 8.19 11.19 -5.57
CA ASP A 272 7.30 10.67 -6.58
C ASP A 272 7.42 9.13 -6.62
N PRO A 273 6.41 8.38 -6.16
CA PRO A 273 6.48 6.92 -6.11
C PRO A 273 6.31 6.25 -7.48
N THR A 274 6.12 7.03 -8.54
CA THR A 274 6.00 6.56 -9.91
C THR A 274 7.25 6.81 -10.76
N ASP A 275 8.30 7.41 -10.16
CA ASP A 275 9.62 7.66 -10.76
C ASP A 275 10.70 6.84 -10.02
N GLU A 276 11.37 5.94 -10.74
CA GLU A 276 12.45 5.10 -10.19
C GLU A 276 13.64 5.89 -9.66
N ARG A 277 13.92 7.08 -10.18
CA ARG A 277 15.00 7.95 -9.70
C ARG A 277 14.64 8.57 -8.37
N SER A 278 13.38 9.02 -8.24
CA SER A 278 12.84 9.54 -6.98
C SER A 278 12.82 8.45 -5.90
N LEU A 279 12.35 7.24 -6.23
CA LEU A 279 12.37 6.10 -5.32
C LEU A 279 13.79 5.72 -4.90
N THR A 280 14.75 5.72 -5.83
CA THR A 280 16.16 5.42 -5.53
C THR A 280 16.75 6.43 -4.56
N ALA A 281 16.56 7.72 -4.82
CA ALA A 281 17.02 8.79 -3.94
C ALA A 281 16.40 8.69 -2.54
N ALA A 282 15.09 8.41 -2.49
CA ALA A 282 14.35 8.22 -1.25
C ALA A 282 14.87 7.04 -0.41
N MET A 283 15.15 5.90 -1.04
CA MET A 283 15.73 4.72 -0.36
C MET A 283 17.10 5.03 0.25
N ILE A 284 17.96 5.76 -0.47
CA ILE A 284 19.30 6.16 0.01
C ILE A 284 19.16 7.13 1.18
N ASP A 285 18.33 8.17 1.05
CA ASP A 285 18.13 9.18 2.09
C ASP A 285 17.54 8.56 3.36
N ALA A 286 16.53 7.69 3.23
CA ALA A 286 15.95 7.01 4.37
C ALA A 286 16.96 6.17 5.15
N ARG A 287 17.80 5.37 4.46
CA ARG A 287 18.86 4.59 5.12
C ARG A 287 19.87 5.48 5.84
N ARG A 288 20.24 6.63 5.25
CA ARG A 288 21.15 7.59 5.86
C ARG A 288 20.62 8.15 7.17
N ARG A 289 19.29 8.27 7.33
CA ARG A 289 18.65 8.82 8.53
C ARG A 289 18.31 7.79 9.62
N LEU A 290 18.37 6.49 9.35
CA LEU A 290 18.08 5.46 10.37
C LEU A 290 18.91 5.59 11.67
N PRO A 291 20.22 5.96 11.65
CA PRO A 291 20.97 6.21 12.88
C PRO A 291 20.41 7.33 13.77
N GLU A 292 19.65 8.29 13.21
CA GLU A 292 18.99 9.34 13.98
C GLU A 292 17.84 8.73 14.82
N TYR A 293 17.05 7.83 14.23
CA TYR A 293 16.00 7.09 14.94
C TYR A 293 16.59 6.13 15.98
N GLU A 294 17.68 5.42 15.66
CA GLU A 294 18.38 4.59 16.66
C GLU A 294 18.81 5.42 17.86
N ARG A 295 19.45 6.59 17.64
CA ARG A 295 19.85 7.51 18.69
C ARG A 295 18.64 8.01 19.50
N PHE A 296 17.52 8.35 18.83
CA PHE A 296 16.29 8.78 19.48
C PHE A 296 15.78 7.71 20.45
N TYR A 297 15.56 6.49 19.98
CA TYR A 297 15.03 5.42 20.81
C TYR A 297 15.97 5.07 21.97
N LYS A 298 17.27 4.98 21.72
CA LYS A 298 18.27 4.70 22.77
C LYS A 298 18.37 5.77 23.84
N THR A 299 18.17 7.05 23.46
CA THR A 299 18.34 8.17 24.37
C THR A 299 17.08 8.45 25.21
N TYR A 300 15.90 8.28 24.63
CA TYR A 300 14.65 8.77 25.24
C TYR A 300 13.75 7.66 25.79
N LEU A 301 13.99 6.39 25.46
CA LEU A 301 13.12 5.28 25.87
C LEU A 301 13.91 4.20 26.60
N LYS A 302 13.37 3.71 27.70
CA LYS A 302 13.96 2.61 28.49
C LYS A 302 13.75 1.27 27.77
N GLY A 303 14.76 0.39 27.84
CA GLY A 303 14.75 -0.90 27.19
C GLY A 303 15.20 -0.88 25.75
N TYR A 304 15.52 0.30 25.20
CA TYR A 304 16.02 0.47 23.84
C TYR A 304 17.54 0.74 23.81
N GLU A 305 18.23 0.74 24.93
CA GLU A 305 19.66 1.10 25.05
C GLU A 305 20.56 0.18 24.20
N LYS A 306 20.16 -1.08 24.03
CA LYS A 306 20.89 -2.09 23.24
C LYS A 306 20.33 -2.28 21.84
N MET A 307 19.28 -1.54 21.47
CA MET A 307 18.64 -1.62 20.18
C MET A 307 19.64 -1.55 19.03
N ARG A 308 19.47 -2.43 18.03
CA ARG A 308 20.28 -2.45 16.81
C ARG A 308 19.37 -2.64 15.59
N LEU A 309 19.76 -2.02 14.47
CA LEU A 309 19.10 -2.27 13.19
C LEU A 309 19.37 -3.72 12.76
N ALA A 310 18.30 -4.50 12.58
CA ALA A 310 18.36 -5.86 12.08
C ALA A 310 18.27 -5.90 10.55
N SER A 311 17.30 -5.17 9.97
CA SER A 311 17.14 -5.09 8.51
C SER A 311 16.30 -3.87 8.10
N THR A 312 16.40 -3.51 6.82
CA THR A 312 15.51 -2.56 6.16
C THR A 312 14.68 -3.26 5.10
N ALA A 313 13.49 -2.75 4.87
CA ALA A 313 12.65 -3.26 3.80
C ALA A 313 13.32 -3.10 2.42
N PRO A 314 13.13 -4.05 1.48
CA PRO A 314 13.60 -3.91 0.11
C PRO A 314 12.82 -2.85 -0.69
N PHE A 315 11.59 -2.52 -0.29
CA PHE A 315 10.74 -1.50 -0.92
C PHE A 315 10.33 -0.42 0.10
N LEU A 316 10.06 0.80 -0.40
CA LEU A 316 9.43 1.83 0.42
C LEU A 316 7.97 1.47 0.74
N GLY A 317 7.54 1.76 1.94
CA GLY A 317 6.13 1.75 2.33
C GLY A 317 5.41 2.98 1.77
N VAL A 318 5.04 2.92 0.50
CA VAL A 318 4.34 3.98 -0.21
C VAL A 318 2.90 4.08 0.29
N ARG A 319 2.51 5.29 0.74
CA ARG A 319 1.16 5.56 1.26
C ARG A 319 0.20 6.03 0.21
N GLU A 320 0.67 6.80 -0.74
CA GLU A 320 -0.11 7.43 -1.80
C GLU A 320 0.70 7.43 -3.10
N SER A 321 -0.01 7.16 -4.22
CA SER A 321 0.46 7.30 -5.58
C SER A 321 -0.75 7.57 -6.47
N ARG A 322 -0.88 6.92 -7.63
CA ARG A 322 -2.06 7.05 -8.49
C ARG A 322 -3.31 6.48 -7.82
N ARG A 323 -4.42 7.19 -7.98
CA ARG A 323 -5.78 6.73 -7.70
C ARG A 323 -6.49 6.64 -9.06
N VAL A 324 -6.86 5.44 -9.46
CA VAL A 324 -7.50 5.21 -10.75
C VAL A 324 -8.88 5.87 -10.80
N VAL A 325 -9.18 6.57 -11.89
CA VAL A 325 -10.52 7.11 -12.11
C VAL A 325 -11.48 5.98 -12.39
N CYS A 326 -12.41 5.77 -11.47
CA CYS A 326 -13.43 4.73 -11.52
C CYS A 326 -14.83 5.31 -11.85
N ASP A 327 -15.79 4.43 -12.08
CA ASP A 327 -17.18 4.83 -12.30
C ASP A 327 -17.78 5.58 -11.09
N TYR A 328 -17.22 5.36 -9.91
CA TYR A 328 -17.45 6.12 -8.69
C TYR A 328 -16.15 6.42 -7.97
N MET A 329 -15.94 7.67 -7.58
CA MET A 329 -14.81 8.07 -6.72
C MET A 329 -15.33 8.19 -5.29
N LEU A 330 -15.02 7.17 -4.45
CA LEU A 330 -15.43 7.17 -3.04
C LEU A 330 -14.73 8.33 -2.33
N GLY A 331 -15.49 9.23 -1.72
CA GLY A 331 -14.99 10.50 -1.21
C GLY A 331 -15.13 10.67 0.29
N VAL A 332 -14.42 11.68 0.84
CA VAL A 332 -14.54 12.03 2.25
C VAL A 332 -15.98 12.40 2.65
N LYS A 333 -16.81 12.86 1.72
CA LYS A 333 -18.24 13.11 1.96
C LYS A 333 -18.99 11.83 2.35
N ASP A 334 -18.64 10.71 1.70
CA ASP A 334 -19.21 9.39 2.01
C ASP A 334 -18.77 8.91 3.40
N PHE A 335 -17.51 9.18 3.77
CA PHE A 335 -17.01 8.93 5.12
C PHE A 335 -17.82 9.70 6.15
N LEU A 336 -17.95 11.02 5.99
CA LEU A 336 -18.68 11.88 6.92
C LEU A 336 -20.16 11.50 7.05
N ALA A 337 -20.77 11.07 5.96
CA ALA A 337 -22.17 10.62 5.92
C ALA A 337 -22.37 9.19 6.48
N ARG A 338 -21.31 8.42 6.79
CA ARG A 338 -21.40 6.97 7.06
C ARG A 338 -22.15 6.27 5.94
N ALA A 339 -21.89 6.67 4.70
CA ALA A 339 -22.66 6.33 3.54
C ALA A 339 -22.86 4.82 3.37
N SER A 340 -24.00 4.46 2.82
CA SER A 340 -24.35 3.11 2.40
C SER A 340 -24.74 3.13 0.94
N PHE A 341 -24.47 2.02 0.23
CA PHE A 341 -24.69 1.94 -1.20
C PHE A 341 -25.45 0.65 -1.57
N GLU A 342 -26.28 0.72 -2.59
CA GLU A 342 -26.99 -0.46 -3.10
C GLU A 342 -25.99 -1.53 -3.62
N ASP A 343 -24.90 -1.07 -4.23
CA ASP A 343 -23.82 -1.90 -4.76
C ASP A 343 -22.64 -2.09 -3.77
N GLU A 344 -22.92 -2.00 -2.47
CA GLU A 344 -21.91 -2.12 -1.41
C GLU A 344 -21.25 -3.50 -1.39
N ILE A 345 -19.91 -3.53 -1.36
CA ILE A 345 -19.10 -4.75 -1.35
C ILE A 345 -18.51 -5.10 0.03
N GLY A 346 -18.63 -4.21 0.99
CA GLY A 346 -18.15 -4.32 2.35
C GLY A 346 -18.20 -2.97 3.04
N ARG A 347 -17.88 -2.94 4.32
CA ARG A 347 -17.77 -1.71 5.12
C ARG A 347 -16.40 -1.60 5.75
N TYR A 348 -15.95 -0.35 6.01
CA TYR A 348 -14.71 -0.15 6.71
C TYR A 348 -14.79 1.02 7.69
N CYS A 349 -13.89 1.06 8.69
CA CYS A 349 -13.99 1.99 9.82
C CYS A 349 -12.67 2.68 10.17
N TYR A 350 -11.60 2.48 9.41
CA TYR A 350 -10.32 3.12 9.68
C TYR A 350 -10.44 4.64 9.49
N PRO A 351 -9.89 5.46 10.39
CA PRO A 351 -9.97 6.91 10.27
C PRO A 351 -9.26 7.41 9.00
N VAL A 352 -9.52 8.66 8.65
CA VAL A 352 -8.82 9.35 7.56
C VAL A 352 -7.43 9.75 8.06
N ASP A 353 -6.43 8.95 7.71
CA ASP A 353 -5.04 9.04 8.18
C ASP A 353 -4.14 9.70 7.15
N VAL A 354 -4.31 11.01 6.97
CA VAL A 354 -3.47 11.82 6.07
C VAL A 354 -2.17 12.18 6.77
N HIS A 355 -1.04 11.80 6.17
CA HIS A 355 0.29 12.20 6.63
C HIS A 355 0.70 13.53 6.00
N ASN A 356 1.22 14.45 6.80
CA ASN A 356 1.68 15.76 6.34
C ASN A 356 2.77 15.61 5.28
N SER A 357 2.62 16.33 4.17
CA SER A 357 3.54 16.25 3.03
C SER A 357 4.79 17.11 3.19
N LYS A 358 4.85 18.00 4.19
CA LYS A 358 5.99 18.89 4.46
C LYS A 358 6.54 18.66 5.86
N PRO A 359 7.87 18.51 6.04
CA PRO A 359 8.46 18.38 7.36
C PRO A 359 8.33 19.70 8.13
N GLY A 360 8.18 19.62 9.45
CA GLY A 360 8.14 20.77 10.34
C GLY A 360 6.93 21.70 10.24
N ASP A 361 5.93 21.35 9.44
CA ASP A 361 4.72 22.16 9.29
C ASP A 361 3.77 21.92 10.48
N VAL A 362 4.06 22.64 11.57
CA VAL A 362 3.32 22.54 12.84
C VAL A 362 1.87 23.01 12.69
N GLU A 363 1.64 24.05 11.88
CA GLU A 363 0.30 24.60 11.72
C GLU A 363 -0.61 23.67 10.90
N ALA A 364 -0.10 23.09 9.82
CA ALA A 364 -0.83 22.06 9.09
C ALA A 364 -1.12 20.83 9.96
N MET A 365 -0.17 20.41 10.79
CA MET A 365 -0.37 19.31 11.74
C MET A 365 -1.46 19.62 12.75
N LYS A 366 -1.47 20.83 13.37
CA LYS A 366 -2.50 21.25 14.31
C LYS A 366 -3.88 21.31 13.64
N ALA A 367 -3.95 21.88 12.44
CA ALA A 367 -5.19 21.97 11.67
C ALA A 367 -5.75 20.58 11.37
N PHE A 368 -4.89 19.65 10.89
CA PHE A 368 -5.28 18.28 10.65
C PHE A 368 -5.76 17.57 11.93
N LEU A 369 -5.04 17.68 13.04
CA LEU A 369 -5.43 17.05 14.30
C LEU A 369 -6.78 17.56 14.80
N LYS A 370 -7.06 18.86 14.64
CA LYS A 370 -8.37 19.45 14.99
C LYS A 370 -9.49 18.87 14.11
N GLU A 371 -9.29 18.75 12.81
CA GLU A 371 -10.24 18.13 11.88
C GLU A 371 -10.41 16.63 12.18
N TYR A 372 -9.30 15.93 12.42
CA TYR A 372 -9.27 14.50 12.74
C TYR A 372 -10.12 14.19 13.99
N GLU A 373 -9.92 14.93 15.08
CA GLU A 373 -10.66 14.72 16.32
C GLU A 373 -12.16 15.00 16.17
N ARG A 374 -12.53 15.96 15.34
CA ARG A 374 -13.91 16.36 15.14
C ARG A 374 -14.67 15.44 14.17
N ASP A 375 -14.06 15.10 13.01
CA ASP A 375 -14.79 14.58 11.86
C ASP A 375 -14.17 13.32 11.22
N LEU A 376 -12.85 13.12 11.36
CA LEU A 376 -12.11 12.15 10.51
C LEU A 376 -11.87 10.81 11.20
N LYS A 377 -12.51 10.55 12.32
CA LYS A 377 -12.52 9.24 13.00
C LYS A 377 -13.94 8.84 13.36
N TYR A 378 -14.14 7.54 13.53
CA TYR A 378 -15.43 6.97 13.90
C TYR A 378 -15.51 6.61 15.37
N GLY A 379 -16.75 6.64 15.88
CA GLY A 379 -17.11 6.02 17.14
C GLY A 379 -17.27 4.51 17.00
N LYS A 380 -17.55 3.87 18.13
CA LYS A 380 -17.79 2.43 18.20
C LYS A 380 -19.06 2.05 17.43
N GLY A 381 -18.94 1.07 16.53
CA GLY A 381 -20.04 0.58 15.68
C GLY A 381 -20.27 1.39 14.42
N GLU A 382 -19.48 2.45 14.18
CA GLU A 382 -19.60 3.27 12.97
C GLU A 382 -18.66 2.77 11.86
N SER A 383 -19.14 2.84 10.62
CA SER A 383 -18.38 2.47 9.43
C SER A 383 -19.00 3.10 8.19
N TYR A 384 -18.26 3.14 7.09
CA TYR A 384 -18.75 3.53 5.77
C TYR A 384 -18.81 2.34 4.84
N GLY A 385 -19.76 2.33 3.92
CA GLY A 385 -19.88 1.37 2.83
C GLY A 385 -18.87 1.64 1.71
N ILE A 386 -18.47 0.60 1.02
CA ILE A 386 -17.58 0.66 -0.14
C ILE A 386 -18.40 0.23 -1.36
N PRO A 387 -18.70 1.12 -2.34
CA PRO A 387 -19.48 0.73 -3.50
C PRO A 387 -18.64 -0.04 -4.53
N TYR A 388 -19.23 -1.03 -5.19
CA TYR A 388 -18.58 -1.79 -6.26
C TYR A 388 -18.02 -0.91 -7.37
N ARG A 389 -18.76 0.14 -7.75
CA ARG A 389 -18.39 1.08 -8.81
C ARG A 389 -17.05 1.79 -8.55
N SER A 390 -16.59 1.84 -7.30
CA SER A 390 -15.25 2.38 -6.97
C SER A 390 -14.09 1.43 -7.31
N LEU A 391 -14.40 0.20 -7.70
CA LEU A 391 -13.43 -0.77 -8.23
C LEU A 391 -13.45 -0.88 -9.75
N VAL A 392 -14.43 -0.29 -10.44
CA VAL A 392 -14.62 -0.38 -11.88
C VAL A 392 -13.87 0.76 -12.56
N ALA A 393 -12.74 0.45 -13.20
CA ALA A 393 -11.95 1.45 -13.92
C ALA A 393 -12.75 2.05 -15.08
N LYS A 394 -12.89 3.39 -15.09
CA LYS A 394 -13.75 4.08 -16.06
C LYS A 394 -13.32 3.88 -17.51
N SER A 395 -12.02 3.76 -17.74
CA SER A 395 -11.42 3.68 -19.08
C SER A 395 -11.60 2.32 -19.76
N PHE A 396 -11.92 1.25 -19.02
CA PHE A 396 -11.91 -0.12 -19.57
C PHE A 396 -13.13 -0.93 -19.13
N SER A 397 -13.63 -1.77 -20.06
CA SER A 397 -14.77 -2.66 -19.80
C SER A 397 -14.38 -3.92 -19.01
N ASN A 398 -13.09 -4.28 -18.95
CA ASN A 398 -12.60 -5.52 -18.35
C ASN A 398 -11.49 -5.33 -17.31
N LEU A 399 -11.39 -4.12 -16.73
CA LEU A 399 -10.43 -3.80 -15.67
C LEU A 399 -11.14 -3.45 -14.37
N LEU A 400 -10.80 -4.18 -13.33
CA LEU A 400 -11.07 -3.86 -11.94
C LEU A 400 -9.79 -3.35 -11.26
N VAL A 401 -9.94 -2.51 -10.25
CA VAL A 401 -8.84 -2.02 -9.42
C VAL A 401 -9.16 -2.30 -7.95
N ALA A 402 -8.15 -2.64 -7.14
CA ALA A 402 -8.36 -2.90 -5.72
C ALA A 402 -7.15 -2.49 -4.88
N GLY A 403 -7.39 -2.22 -3.60
CA GLY A 403 -6.36 -1.77 -2.68
C GLY A 403 -6.09 -0.27 -2.81
N ARG A 404 -4.84 0.14 -2.65
CA ARG A 404 -4.43 1.53 -2.51
C ARG A 404 -4.77 2.42 -3.72
N CYS A 405 -4.81 1.85 -4.92
CA CYS A 405 -5.05 2.57 -6.18
C CYS A 405 -6.53 2.65 -6.61
N MET A 406 -7.48 2.12 -5.83
CA MET A 406 -8.90 2.16 -6.18
C MET A 406 -9.45 3.60 -6.31
N GLY A 407 -10.64 3.73 -6.91
CA GLY A 407 -11.30 5.02 -7.14
C GLY A 407 -11.72 5.72 -5.86
N THR A 408 -10.93 6.71 -5.44
CA THR A 408 -11.17 7.51 -4.23
C THR A 408 -10.70 8.94 -4.40
N ASP A 409 -11.23 9.88 -3.59
CA ASP A 409 -10.52 11.12 -3.34
C ASP A 409 -9.30 10.88 -2.42
N ARG A 410 -8.45 11.90 -2.25
CA ARG A 410 -7.22 11.78 -1.47
C ARG A 410 -7.47 11.48 0.01
N LYS A 411 -8.46 12.14 0.64
CA LYS A 411 -8.79 11.91 2.04
C LYS A 411 -9.33 10.50 2.26
N MET A 412 -10.20 10.05 1.39
CA MET A 412 -10.77 8.71 1.47
C MET A 412 -9.74 7.62 1.22
N GLN A 413 -8.80 7.85 0.28
CA GLN A 413 -7.67 6.95 0.06
C GLN A 413 -6.86 6.74 1.35
N ALA A 414 -6.67 7.77 2.15
CA ALA A 414 -5.94 7.68 3.41
C ALA A 414 -6.62 6.74 4.44
N SER A 415 -7.94 6.53 4.34
CA SER A 415 -8.66 5.53 5.14
C SER A 415 -8.60 4.13 4.53
N ILE A 416 -9.01 3.97 3.27
CA ILE A 416 -9.22 2.63 2.69
C ILE A 416 -7.94 1.89 2.29
N ARG A 417 -6.80 2.61 2.12
CA ARG A 417 -5.52 2.04 1.67
C ARG A 417 -4.86 1.07 2.63
N VAL A 418 -5.25 1.08 3.91
CA VAL A 418 -4.64 0.18 4.89
C VAL A 418 -4.99 -1.28 4.59
N MET A 419 -4.10 -2.20 4.96
CA MET A 419 -4.17 -3.59 4.52
C MET A 419 -5.51 -4.29 4.74
N PRO A 420 -6.23 -4.09 5.89
CA PRO A 420 -7.54 -4.70 6.06
C PRO A 420 -8.59 -4.20 5.04
N GLY A 421 -8.58 -2.92 4.69
CA GLY A 421 -9.41 -2.36 3.61
C GLY A 421 -9.04 -2.93 2.23
N CYS A 422 -7.73 -3.20 2.01
CA CYS A 422 -7.27 -3.86 0.79
C CYS A 422 -7.77 -5.31 0.68
N PHE A 423 -7.92 -6.05 1.78
CA PHE A 423 -8.52 -7.39 1.75
C PHE A 423 -9.98 -7.35 1.32
N ILE A 424 -10.77 -6.40 1.82
CA ILE A 424 -12.17 -6.23 1.43
C ILE A 424 -12.28 -5.98 -0.07
N THR A 425 -11.56 -4.98 -0.56
CA THR A 425 -11.62 -4.57 -1.97
C THR A 425 -11.06 -5.63 -2.92
N GLY A 426 -9.99 -6.32 -2.51
CA GLY A 426 -9.40 -7.42 -3.26
C GLY A 426 -10.34 -8.61 -3.37
N GLN A 427 -10.92 -9.08 -2.26
CA GLN A 427 -11.90 -10.17 -2.28
C GLN A 427 -13.10 -9.83 -3.17
N ALA A 428 -13.58 -8.60 -3.12
CA ALA A 428 -14.68 -8.15 -3.95
C ALA A 428 -14.31 -8.10 -5.43
N ALA A 429 -13.14 -7.56 -5.79
CA ALA A 429 -12.67 -7.51 -7.17
C ALA A 429 -12.50 -8.93 -7.76
N GLY A 430 -11.90 -9.87 -7.00
CA GLY A 430 -11.77 -11.26 -7.42
C GLY A 430 -13.12 -11.95 -7.62
N THR A 431 -14.07 -11.75 -6.71
CA THR A 431 -15.44 -12.29 -6.81
C THR A 431 -16.18 -11.68 -8.00
N ALA A 432 -16.06 -10.38 -8.23
CA ALA A 432 -16.66 -9.71 -9.39
C ALA A 432 -16.05 -10.19 -10.71
N ALA A 433 -14.73 -10.40 -10.77
CA ALA A 433 -14.06 -10.95 -11.94
C ALA A 433 -14.59 -12.35 -12.34
N VAL A 434 -14.97 -13.17 -11.33
CA VAL A 434 -15.64 -14.46 -11.58
C VAL A 434 -17.00 -14.30 -12.22
N LEU A 435 -17.77 -13.31 -11.78
CA LEU A 435 -19.13 -13.03 -12.25
C LEU A 435 -19.15 -12.37 -13.64
N ALA A 436 -18.11 -11.60 -13.97
CA ALA A 436 -17.96 -10.94 -15.26
C ALA A 436 -17.58 -11.91 -16.41
N ALA A 437 -18.24 -13.05 -16.51
CA ALA A 437 -17.86 -14.19 -17.36
C ALA A 437 -17.60 -13.84 -18.84
N GLY A 438 -18.26 -12.79 -19.37
CA GLY A 438 -18.05 -12.25 -20.72
C GLY A 438 -16.94 -11.20 -20.82
N GLY A 439 -16.33 -10.83 -19.68
CA GLY A 439 -15.27 -9.83 -19.60
C GLY A 439 -15.77 -8.38 -19.53
N ASP A 440 -17.07 -8.12 -19.31
CA ASP A 440 -17.58 -6.79 -18.97
C ASP A 440 -17.90 -6.72 -17.47
N VAL A 441 -17.06 -5.97 -16.75
CA VAL A 441 -17.18 -5.84 -15.29
C VAL A 441 -18.39 -5.00 -14.87
N ARG A 442 -18.94 -4.17 -15.78
CA ARG A 442 -20.16 -3.39 -15.52
C ARG A 442 -21.44 -4.22 -15.60
N ALA A 443 -21.37 -5.40 -16.24
CA ALA A 443 -22.50 -6.33 -16.32
C ALA A 443 -22.72 -7.11 -15.01
N VAL A 444 -21.83 -6.99 -14.02
CA VAL A 444 -21.95 -7.66 -12.72
C VAL A 444 -23.12 -7.08 -11.94
N LYS A 445 -24.10 -7.92 -11.63
CA LYS A 445 -25.27 -7.53 -10.83
C LYS A 445 -24.88 -7.45 -9.35
N SER A 446 -25.21 -6.32 -8.72
CA SER A 446 -24.90 -6.06 -7.30
C SER A 446 -25.45 -7.14 -6.37
N ALA A 447 -26.66 -7.61 -6.61
CA ALA A 447 -27.28 -8.66 -5.79
C ALA A 447 -26.49 -9.97 -5.82
N ASP A 448 -26.02 -10.39 -7.00
CA ASP A 448 -25.23 -11.62 -7.17
C ASP A 448 -23.86 -11.49 -6.50
N LEU A 449 -23.22 -10.33 -6.67
CA LEU A 449 -21.92 -10.03 -6.05
C LEU A 449 -22.03 -10.05 -4.52
N ARG A 450 -23.00 -9.31 -3.97
CA ARG A 450 -23.27 -9.25 -2.53
C ARG A 450 -23.60 -10.62 -1.94
N GLY A 451 -24.42 -11.42 -2.64
CA GLY A 451 -24.76 -12.78 -2.24
C GLY A 451 -23.52 -13.69 -2.14
N LYS A 452 -22.65 -13.65 -3.16
CA LYS A 452 -21.40 -14.43 -3.14
C LYS A 452 -20.42 -13.95 -2.08
N LEU A 453 -20.29 -12.63 -1.87
CA LEU A 453 -19.43 -12.07 -0.84
C LEU A 453 -19.89 -12.46 0.57
N ARG A 454 -21.21 -12.41 0.86
CA ARG A 454 -21.75 -12.90 2.13
C ARG A 454 -21.49 -14.39 2.34
N ALA A 455 -21.74 -15.20 1.32
CA ALA A 455 -21.44 -16.64 1.37
C ALA A 455 -19.96 -16.94 1.62
N ALA A 456 -19.06 -16.05 1.18
CA ALA A 456 -17.62 -16.10 1.43
C ALA A 456 -17.20 -15.40 2.74
N GLY A 457 -18.13 -15.05 3.62
CA GLY A 457 -17.88 -14.51 4.95
C GLY A 457 -17.57 -13.00 5.01
N ALA A 458 -17.80 -12.24 3.93
CA ALA A 458 -17.68 -10.79 3.97
C ALA A 458 -18.76 -10.15 4.85
N TYR A 459 -18.40 -9.09 5.58
CA TYR A 459 -19.36 -8.33 6.37
C TYR A 459 -20.15 -7.38 5.47
N LEU A 460 -21.42 -7.68 5.29
CA LEU A 460 -22.39 -6.92 4.51
C LEU A 460 -23.72 -6.92 5.25
N PRO A 461 -24.11 -5.86 5.93
CA PRO A 461 -25.38 -5.78 6.65
C PRO A 461 -26.56 -5.88 5.69
N ASP A 462 -27.71 -6.38 6.19
CA ASP A 462 -28.89 -6.66 5.36
C ASP A 462 -29.60 -5.40 4.86
N LYS A 463 -29.47 -4.32 5.60
CA LYS A 463 -29.88 -2.98 5.15
C LYS A 463 -28.68 -2.04 5.35
N ALA A 464 -28.35 -1.37 4.30
CA ALA A 464 -27.47 -0.22 4.37
C ALA A 464 -28.26 1.00 4.86
#